data_d9eb1811f72d257c1acc5707934d3e51
#
_entry.id   d9eb1811f72d257c1acc5707934d3e51
#
_cell.length_a   1.000
_cell.length_b   1.000
_cell.length_c   1.000
_cell.angle_alpha   90.00
_cell.angle_beta   90.00
_cell.angle_gamma   90.00
#
_symmetry.space_group_name_H-M   'P 1'
#
loop_
_entity.id
_entity.type
_entity.pdbx_description
1 polymer ?
#
loop_
_entity_poly.entity_id
_entity_poly.type
_entity_poly.pdbx_seq_one_letter_code
_entity_poly.pdbx_strand_id
1 'polypeptide(L)'
;QPLPDQKERKKEFNTEIDIQALLKQLNDLTGMQSVKTEINNMINLLKICKIRQENGLQTPPVTNHMVFLGNPGTGKTTVARILAKIYHGLGVLSKGHLVEVDRSGLVAGYMGQTSEKVTEVIEKAKGGILFIDEAYALANGQQGDFGQEAIDILNKAMEDNRDDLIVIAAGYHDEMQDFLDANPGLRSRFNRTIEFPNYDAAELLEIMTNRAKSLDYTLTDDAVQYVQDTFTRILACPPENFGNARSVRNYLDRVIHNQANRLITENNFKEEDLTKLTLADVQSETLE
;
A
#
# COMPACT_ATOMS: atom_id res chain seq x y z
N GLN A 1 -14.98 -35.47 31.35
CA GLN A 1 -14.09 -34.72 30.45
C GLN A 1 -14.14 -33.24 30.83
N PRO A 2 -13.00 -32.58 31.06
CA PRO A 2 -12.99 -31.14 31.36
C PRO A 2 -13.36 -30.35 30.10
N LEU A 3 -14.18 -29.32 30.27
CA LEU A 3 -14.54 -28.35 29.26
C LEU A 3 -13.28 -27.61 28.73
N PRO A 4 -13.19 -27.28 27.44
CA PRO A 4 -12.05 -26.58 26.88
C PRO A 4 -11.82 -25.23 27.58
N ASP A 5 -10.56 -24.94 27.84
CA ASP A 5 -10.06 -23.84 28.67
C ASP A 5 -10.57 -22.48 28.16
N GLN A 6 -11.06 -21.64 29.09
CA GLN A 6 -11.54 -20.27 28.79
C GLN A 6 -10.47 -19.36 28.16
N LYS A 7 -9.18 -19.75 28.25
CA LYS A 7 -8.08 -19.06 27.60
C LYS A 7 -8.05 -19.25 26.07
N GLU A 8 -8.46 -20.42 25.55
CA GLU A 8 -8.54 -20.66 24.11
C GLU A 8 -9.71 -19.90 23.48
N ARG A 9 -10.88 -19.84 24.14
CA ARG A 9 -12.00 -19.01 23.70
C ARG A 9 -11.68 -17.50 23.66
N LYS A 10 -10.85 -17.01 24.61
CA LYS A 10 -10.42 -15.60 24.60
C LYS A 10 -9.42 -15.29 23.46
N LYS A 11 -8.59 -16.25 23.03
CA LYS A 11 -7.68 -16.07 21.89
C LYS A 11 -8.43 -15.99 20.57
N GLU A 12 -9.45 -16.83 20.35
CA GLU A 12 -10.28 -16.78 19.15
C GLU A 12 -11.09 -15.46 19.07
N PHE A 13 -11.62 -14.98 20.19
CA PHE A 13 -12.35 -13.70 20.24
C PHE A 13 -11.48 -12.48 19.94
N ASN A 14 -10.21 -12.49 20.38
CA ASN A 14 -9.27 -11.40 20.10
C ASN A 14 -8.86 -11.34 18.62
N THR A 15 -8.71 -12.49 17.96
CA THR A 15 -8.36 -12.55 16.54
C THR A 15 -9.49 -11.98 15.65
N GLU A 16 -10.74 -12.22 16.01
CA GLU A 16 -11.90 -11.73 15.27
C GLU A 16 -12.11 -10.20 15.44
N ILE A 17 -11.84 -9.67 16.62
CA ILE A 17 -11.85 -8.23 16.91
C ILE A 17 -10.75 -7.51 16.11
N ASP A 18 -9.56 -8.08 16.01
CA ASP A 18 -8.45 -7.53 15.24
C ASP A 18 -8.76 -7.46 13.73
N ILE A 19 -9.39 -8.49 13.16
CA ILE A 19 -9.81 -8.50 11.76
C ILE A 19 -10.86 -7.41 11.49
N GLN A 20 -11.83 -7.24 12.36
CA GLN A 20 -12.85 -6.18 12.19
C GLN A 20 -12.24 -4.78 12.26
N ALA A 21 -11.31 -4.55 13.17
CA ALA A 21 -10.58 -3.28 13.26
C ALA A 21 -9.74 -3.02 12.00
N LEU A 22 -9.09 -4.04 11.44
CA LEU A 22 -8.30 -3.93 10.22
C LEU A 22 -9.17 -3.71 8.97
N LEU A 23 -10.33 -4.36 8.89
CA LEU A 23 -11.32 -4.12 7.83
C LEU A 23 -11.87 -2.69 7.91
N LYS A 24 -12.14 -2.21 9.13
CA LYS A 24 -12.52 -0.82 9.35
C LYS A 24 -11.41 0.12 8.89
N GLN A 25 -10.15 -0.12 9.28
CA GLN A 25 -9.01 0.68 8.85
C GLN A 25 -8.88 0.72 7.30
N LEU A 26 -9.10 -0.40 6.61
CA LEU A 26 -9.12 -0.45 5.15
C LEU A 26 -10.28 0.39 4.57
N ASN A 27 -11.48 0.25 5.14
CA ASN A 27 -12.67 0.94 4.65
C ASN A 27 -12.64 2.45 4.95
N ASP A 28 -11.95 2.86 6.01
CA ASP A 28 -11.77 4.27 6.40
C ASP A 28 -10.70 5.01 5.55
N LEU A 29 -9.95 4.31 4.69
CA LEU A 29 -9.07 4.97 3.72
C LEU A 29 -9.90 5.80 2.74
N THR A 30 -9.43 6.99 2.40
CA THR A 30 -10.10 7.85 1.42
C THR A 30 -10.13 7.20 0.04
N GLY A 31 -11.25 7.26 -0.66
CA GLY A 31 -11.41 6.76 -2.03
C GLY A 31 -11.21 5.26 -2.21
N MET A 32 -10.63 4.86 -3.34
CA MET A 32 -10.25 3.48 -3.67
C MET A 32 -11.40 2.46 -3.56
N GLN A 33 -12.62 2.81 -3.95
CA GLN A 33 -13.79 1.94 -3.75
C GLN A 33 -13.66 0.59 -4.48
N SER A 34 -13.10 0.58 -5.68
CA SER A 34 -12.81 -0.65 -6.44
C SER A 34 -11.84 -1.57 -5.69
N VAL A 35 -10.73 -1.00 -5.18
CA VAL A 35 -9.71 -1.71 -4.40
C VAL A 35 -10.33 -2.34 -3.14
N LYS A 36 -11.12 -1.56 -2.39
CA LYS A 36 -11.81 -2.04 -1.19
C LYS A 36 -12.75 -3.20 -1.50
N THR A 37 -13.50 -3.08 -2.59
CA THR A 37 -14.44 -4.14 -3.03
C THR A 37 -13.69 -5.42 -3.38
N GLU A 38 -12.63 -5.34 -4.17
CA GLU A 38 -11.80 -6.50 -4.55
C GLU A 38 -11.19 -7.19 -3.33
N ILE A 39 -10.61 -6.43 -2.40
CA ILE A 39 -10.01 -6.97 -1.18
C ILE A 39 -11.08 -7.63 -0.29
N ASN A 40 -12.25 -7.01 -0.10
CA ASN A 40 -13.33 -7.60 0.67
C ASN A 40 -13.83 -8.91 0.05
N ASN A 41 -13.93 -8.99 -1.29
CA ASN A 41 -14.29 -10.22 -1.99
C ASN A 41 -13.25 -11.34 -1.74
N MET A 42 -11.96 -11.01 -1.79
CA MET A 42 -10.88 -11.95 -1.48
C MET A 42 -10.97 -12.46 -0.03
N ILE A 43 -11.17 -11.57 0.93
CA ILE A 43 -11.31 -11.90 2.34
C ILE A 43 -12.51 -12.84 2.57
N ASN A 44 -13.64 -12.56 1.92
CA ASN A 44 -14.83 -13.40 2.01
C ASN A 44 -14.56 -14.81 1.46
N LEU A 45 -13.85 -14.93 0.34
CA LEU A 45 -13.46 -16.23 -0.22
C LEU A 45 -12.58 -17.01 0.78
N LEU A 46 -11.55 -16.36 1.36
CA LEU A 46 -10.65 -16.98 2.33
C LEU A 46 -11.40 -17.45 3.59
N LYS A 47 -12.34 -16.65 4.11
CA LYS A 47 -13.20 -17.04 5.23
C LYS A 47 -14.02 -18.29 4.91
N ILE A 48 -14.63 -18.36 3.73
CA ILE A 48 -15.40 -19.53 3.30
C ILE A 48 -14.50 -20.75 3.09
N CYS A 49 -13.30 -20.57 2.51
CA CYS A 49 -12.33 -21.67 2.38
C CYS A 49 -11.95 -22.24 3.75
N LYS A 50 -11.70 -21.38 4.74
CA LYS A 50 -11.40 -21.81 6.10
C LYS A 50 -12.56 -22.61 6.72
N ILE A 51 -13.79 -22.10 6.64
CA ILE A 51 -14.99 -22.82 7.13
C ILE A 51 -15.15 -24.18 6.44
N ARG A 52 -14.89 -24.26 5.12
CA ARG A 52 -14.96 -25.53 4.39
C ARG A 52 -13.91 -26.52 4.88
N GLN A 53 -12.67 -26.09 5.12
CA GLN A 53 -11.60 -26.94 5.67
C GLN A 53 -11.95 -27.46 7.07
N GLU A 54 -12.47 -26.61 7.94
CA GLU A 54 -12.90 -26.97 9.30
C GLU A 54 -14.04 -28.03 9.28
N ASN A 55 -14.84 -28.05 8.22
CA ASN A 55 -15.90 -29.05 7.98
C ASN A 55 -15.47 -30.25 7.13
N GLY A 56 -14.15 -30.39 6.90
CA GLY A 56 -13.61 -31.53 6.12
C GLY A 56 -13.92 -31.50 4.62
N LEU A 57 -14.32 -30.31 4.09
CA LEU A 57 -14.66 -30.14 2.68
C LEU A 57 -13.42 -29.70 1.89
N GLN A 58 -13.31 -30.15 0.65
CA GLN A 58 -12.27 -29.72 -0.27
C GLN A 58 -12.39 -28.24 -0.60
N THR A 59 -11.26 -27.53 -0.63
CA THR A 59 -11.18 -26.12 -1.06
C THR A 59 -10.40 -26.01 -2.34
N PRO A 60 -10.78 -25.10 -3.25
CA PRO A 60 -9.96 -24.84 -4.42
C PRO A 60 -8.58 -24.27 -3.97
N PRO A 61 -7.51 -24.57 -4.71
CA PRO A 61 -6.23 -23.91 -4.45
C PRO A 61 -6.36 -22.40 -4.69
N VAL A 62 -6.04 -21.61 -3.68
CA VAL A 62 -6.07 -20.14 -3.76
C VAL A 62 -4.63 -19.65 -3.83
N THR A 63 -4.25 -19.08 -4.97
CA THR A 63 -3.00 -18.33 -5.09
C THR A 63 -3.24 -16.90 -4.61
N ASN A 64 -2.44 -16.45 -3.65
CA ASN A 64 -2.61 -15.16 -3.01
C ASN A 64 -1.62 -14.10 -3.55
N HIS A 65 -0.74 -14.48 -4.49
CA HIS A 65 0.14 -13.51 -5.14
C HIS A 65 -0.67 -12.60 -6.07
N MET A 66 -0.32 -11.31 -6.10
CA MET A 66 -1.10 -10.33 -6.82
C MET A 66 -0.25 -9.19 -7.40
N VAL A 67 -0.81 -8.49 -8.36
CA VAL A 67 -0.25 -7.29 -8.96
C VAL A 67 -1.04 -6.08 -8.52
N PHE A 68 -0.35 -5.02 -8.09
CA PHE A 68 -0.93 -3.72 -7.78
C PHE A 68 -0.54 -2.72 -8.86
N LEU A 69 -1.50 -2.29 -9.66
CA LEU A 69 -1.32 -1.31 -10.73
C LEU A 69 -1.74 0.08 -10.27
N GLY A 70 -1.02 1.10 -10.67
CA GLY A 70 -1.41 2.48 -10.44
C GLY A 70 -0.23 3.42 -10.23
N ASN A 71 -0.51 4.72 -10.35
CA ASN A 71 0.45 5.80 -10.22
C ASN A 71 1.03 5.92 -8.79
N PRO A 72 2.14 6.65 -8.61
CA PRO A 72 2.71 6.90 -7.29
C PRO A 72 1.71 7.57 -6.35
N GLY A 73 1.79 7.24 -5.06
CA GLY A 73 0.97 7.86 -4.03
C GLY A 73 -0.51 7.50 -4.04
N THR A 74 -0.94 6.48 -4.79
CA THR A 74 -2.33 5.98 -4.81
C THR A 74 -2.66 5.01 -3.67
N GLY A 75 -1.74 4.76 -2.74
CA GLY A 75 -2.01 3.97 -1.53
C GLY A 75 -1.61 2.49 -1.60
N LYS A 76 -0.93 2.02 -2.66
CA LYS A 76 -0.55 0.60 -2.86
C LYS A 76 0.16 -0.01 -1.63
N THR A 77 1.24 0.59 -1.15
CA THR A 77 1.99 0.10 0.03
C THR A 77 1.16 0.14 1.31
N THR A 78 0.32 1.16 1.48
CA THR A 78 -0.58 1.28 2.65
C THR A 78 -1.56 0.12 2.71
N VAL A 79 -2.19 -0.18 1.58
CA VAL A 79 -3.13 -1.30 1.45
C VAL A 79 -2.42 -2.65 1.64
N ALA A 80 -1.23 -2.83 1.05
CA ALA A 80 -0.43 -4.06 1.22
C ALA A 80 -0.10 -4.31 2.71
N ARG A 81 0.21 -3.25 3.47
CA ARG A 81 0.52 -3.36 4.91
C ARG A 81 -0.69 -3.75 5.75
N ILE A 82 -1.87 -3.23 5.43
CA ILE A 82 -3.13 -3.63 6.08
C ILE A 82 -3.46 -5.07 5.71
N LEU A 83 -3.31 -5.42 4.44
CA LEU A 83 -3.61 -6.75 3.91
C LEU A 83 -2.74 -7.84 4.56
N ALA A 84 -1.44 -7.57 4.79
CA ALA A 84 -0.56 -8.50 5.49
C ALA A 84 -1.10 -8.88 6.88
N LYS A 85 -1.58 -7.89 7.63
CA LYS A 85 -2.18 -8.11 8.96
C LYS A 85 -3.51 -8.86 8.87
N ILE A 86 -4.33 -8.56 7.86
CA ILE A 86 -5.61 -9.28 7.63
C ILE A 86 -5.34 -10.75 7.31
N TYR A 87 -4.39 -11.05 6.42
CA TYR A 87 -4.02 -12.43 6.09
C TYR A 87 -3.49 -13.20 7.29
N HIS A 88 -2.73 -12.53 8.16
CA HIS A 88 -2.31 -13.13 9.43
C HIS A 88 -3.51 -13.43 10.36
N GLY A 89 -4.43 -12.48 10.52
CA GLY A 89 -5.64 -12.68 11.32
C GLY A 89 -6.52 -13.82 10.80
N LEU A 90 -6.54 -14.04 9.49
CA LEU A 90 -7.24 -15.15 8.85
C LEU A 90 -6.50 -16.50 8.96
N GLY A 91 -5.24 -16.48 9.42
CA GLY A 91 -4.38 -17.67 9.50
C GLY A 91 -3.78 -18.12 8.16
N VAL A 92 -3.77 -17.24 7.15
CA VAL A 92 -3.11 -17.48 5.85
C VAL A 92 -1.60 -17.23 5.94
N LEU A 93 -1.18 -16.27 6.76
CA LEU A 93 0.22 -15.94 7.01
C LEU A 93 0.55 -16.11 8.49
N SER A 94 1.71 -16.67 8.78
CA SER A 94 2.13 -16.97 10.16
C SER A 94 2.53 -15.74 10.97
N LYS A 95 3.01 -14.63 10.32
CA LYS A 95 3.52 -13.42 11.00
C LYS A 95 2.78 -12.14 10.61
N GLY A 96 2.39 -11.97 9.34
CA GLY A 96 1.61 -10.81 8.85
C GLY A 96 2.38 -9.50 8.78
N HIS A 97 3.70 -9.54 8.61
CA HIS A 97 4.54 -8.38 8.35
C HIS A 97 4.68 -8.10 6.86
N LEU A 98 5.15 -6.91 6.51
CA LEU A 98 5.45 -6.49 5.16
C LEU A 98 6.96 -6.28 5.02
N VAL A 99 7.57 -6.90 4.02
CA VAL A 99 8.92 -6.58 3.54
C VAL A 99 8.78 -5.83 2.23
N GLU A 100 9.19 -4.57 2.23
CA GLU A 100 9.12 -3.67 1.08
C GLU A 100 10.49 -3.54 0.44
N VAL A 101 10.58 -3.79 -0.85
CA VAL A 101 11.81 -3.71 -1.64
C VAL A 101 11.53 -3.13 -3.02
N ASP A 102 12.55 -2.57 -3.63
CA ASP A 102 12.63 -2.22 -5.03
C ASP A 102 13.69 -3.08 -5.75
N ARG A 103 14.00 -2.77 -7.03
CA ARG A 103 15.07 -3.43 -7.76
C ARG A 103 16.40 -3.40 -7.00
N SER A 104 16.75 -2.27 -6.38
CA SER A 104 18.03 -2.11 -5.67
C SER A 104 18.13 -3.04 -4.46
N GLY A 105 17.02 -3.39 -3.86
CA GLY A 105 16.91 -4.35 -2.78
C GLY A 105 17.07 -5.81 -3.20
N LEU A 106 16.88 -6.14 -4.48
CA LEU A 106 16.90 -7.51 -5.02
C LEU A 106 18.13 -7.81 -5.89
N VAL A 107 18.54 -6.85 -6.71
CA VAL A 107 19.64 -7.03 -7.67
C VAL A 107 20.94 -6.50 -7.10
N ALA A 108 22.03 -7.25 -7.30
CA ALA A 108 23.38 -6.84 -6.92
C ALA A 108 24.22 -6.46 -8.17
N GLY A 109 25.33 -5.76 -7.94
CA GLY A 109 26.21 -5.29 -9.02
C GLY A 109 27.21 -6.33 -9.53
N TYR A 110 27.32 -7.51 -8.88
CA TYR A 110 28.32 -8.52 -9.21
C TYR A 110 27.70 -9.91 -9.32
N MET A 111 28.30 -10.75 -10.16
CA MET A 111 27.86 -12.12 -10.41
C MET A 111 27.77 -12.93 -9.10
N GLY A 112 26.69 -13.68 -8.92
CA GLY A 112 26.44 -14.56 -7.77
C GLY A 112 25.89 -13.86 -6.51
N GLN A 113 25.97 -12.55 -6.40
CA GLN A 113 25.46 -11.82 -5.22
C GLN A 113 23.94 -11.57 -5.29
N THR A 114 23.35 -11.55 -6.47
CA THR A 114 21.90 -11.39 -6.65
C THR A 114 21.15 -12.56 -6.02
N SER A 115 21.62 -13.79 -6.24
CA SER A 115 21.00 -14.99 -5.67
C SER A 115 20.97 -14.97 -4.13
N GLU A 116 22.08 -14.60 -3.50
CA GLU A 116 22.15 -14.48 -2.04
C GLU A 116 21.20 -13.40 -1.52
N LYS A 117 21.21 -12.23 -2.16
CA LYS A 117 20.39 -11.07 -1.77
C LYS A 117 18.90 -11.35 -1.88
N VAL A 118 18.45 -11.93 -2.99
CA VAL A 118 17.05 -12.31 -3.20
C VAL A 118 16.63 -13.36 -2.17
N THR A 119 17.48 -14.37 -1.92
CA THR A 119 17.21 -15.42 -0.94
C THR A 119 17.06 -14.83 0.47
N GLU A 120 17.94 -13.91 0.87
CA GLU A 120 17.84 -13.21 2.16
C GLU A 120 16.54 -12.42 2.30
N VAL A 121 16.12 -11.71 1.25
CA VAL A 121 14.87 -10.97 1.23
C VAL A 121 13.67 -11.90 1.34
N ILE A 122 13.67 -13.03 0.62
CA ILE A 122 12.62 -14.04 0.70
C ILE A 122 12.53 -14.61 2.12
N GLU A 123 13.67 -14.98 2.74
CA GLU A 123 13.67 -15.50 4.11
C GLU A 123 13.13 -14.47 5.12
N LYS A 124 13.44 -13.18 4.94
CA LYS A 124 12.86 -12.11 5.75
C LYS A 124 11.35 -11.97 5.55
N ALA A 125 10.86 -12.23 4.35
CA ALA A 125 9.44 -12.07 4.00
C ALA A 125 8.58 -13.29 4.36
N LYS A 126 9.16 -14.46 4.65
CA LYS A 126 8.42 -15.67 5.05
C LYS A 126 7.55 -15.42 6.29
N GLY A 127 6.31 -15.83 6.21
CA GLY A 127 5.27 -15.54 7.16
C GLY A 127 4.54 -14.21 6.93
N GLY A 128 4.90 -13.49 5.86
CA GLY A 128 4.39 -12.16 5.54
C GLY A 128 4.21 -11.92 4.05
N ILE A 129 4.17 -10.65 3.70
CA ILE A 129 4.08 -10.18 2.31
C ILE A 129 5.43 -9.61 1.88
N LEU A 130 5.94 -10.06 0.75
CA LEU A 130 7.01 -9.41 -0.02
C LEU A 130 6.35 -8.44 -1.00
N PHE A 131 6.54 -7.15 -0.79
CA PHE A 131 6.06 -6.09 -1.66
C PHE A 131 7.23 -5.57 -2.50
N ILE A 132 7.14 -5.74 -3.82
CA ILE A 132 8.16 -5.30 -4.77
C ILE A 132 7.62 -4.07 -5.49
N ASP A 133 8.16 -2.89 -5.15
CA ASP A 133 7.78 -1.65 -5.82
C ASP A 133 8.54 -1.51 -7.14
N GLU A 134 7.86 -0.94 -8.14
CA GLU A 134 8.40 -0.80 -9.51
C GLU A 134 8.99 -2.12 -10.04
N ALA A 135 8.26 -3.23 -9.85
CA ALA A 135 8.75 -4.58 -10.14
C ALA A 135 9.19 -4.77 -11.61
N TYR A 136 8.63 -4.01 -12.55
CA TYR A 136 9.04 -3.98 -13.95
C TYR A 136 10.52 -3.61 -14.14
N ALA A 137 11.10 -2.86 -13.20
CA ALA A 137 12.51 -2.50 -13.25
C ALA A 137 13.43 -3.74 -13.19
N LEU A 138 12.96 -4.89 -12.70
CA LEU A 138 13.71 -6.14 -12.72
C LEU A 138 13.95 -6.67 -14.14
N ALA A 139 13.06 -6.39 -15.11
CA ALA A 139 13.17 -6.84 -16.49
C ALA A 139 13.91 -5.84 -17.41
N ASN A 140 14.11 -4.59 -16.97
CA ASN A 140 14.65 -3.50 -17.79
C ASN A 140 16.20 -3.50 -17.90
N GLY A 141 16.85 -4.65 -17.72
CA GLY A 141 18.30 -4.76 -17.71
C GLY A 141 18.93 -4.91 -19.10
N GLN A 142 20.14 -4.34 -19.28
CA GLN A 142 20.99 -4.57 -20.45
C GLN A 142 21.63 -5.96 -20.38
N GLN A 143 22.22 -6.42 -21.49
CA GLN A 143 22.97 -7.70 -21.55
C GLN A 143 24.00 -7.77 -20.40
N GLY A 144 23.86 -8.76 -19.50
CA GLY A 144 24.67 -8.89 -18.29
C GLY A 144 23.99 -8.41 -16.99
N ASP A 145 22.72 -8.01 -17.06
CA ASP A 145 21.91 -7.63 -15.91
C ASP A 145 21.38 -8.86 -15.15
N PHE A 146 21.52 -8.83 -13.85
CA PHE A 146 21.12 -9.91 -12.94
C PHE A 146 19.62 -9.86 -12.54
N GLY A 147 18.83 -9.01 -13.18
CA GLY A 147 17.38 -8.92 -12.91
C GLY A 147 16.62 -10.19 -13.26
N GLN A 148 16.98 -10.86 -14.37
CA GLN A 148 16.40 -12.15 -14.74
C GLN A 148 16.70 -13.24 -13.70
N GLU A 149 17.91 -13.27 -13.13
CA GLU A 149 18.26 -14.18 -12.04
C GLU A 149 17.36 -13.95 -10.83
N ALA A 150 17.09 -12.69 -10.48
CA ALA A 150 16.17 -12.35 -9.39
C ALA A 150 14.74 -12.84 -9.69
N ILE A 151 14.24 -12.65 -10.92
CA ILE A 151 12.91 -13.12 -11.35
C ILE A 151 12.81 -14.63 -11.24
N ASP A 152 13.81 -15.38 -11.67
CA ASP A 152 13.80 -16.86 -11.66
C ASP A 152 13.76 -17.39 -10.22
N ILE A 153 14.52 -16.78 -9.31
CA ILE A 153 14.51 -17.14 -7.88
C ILE A 153 13.16 -16.79 -7.24
N LEU A 154 12.59 -15.61 -7.54
CA LEU A 154 11.27 -15.22 -7.07
C LEU A 154 10.19 -16.19 -7.56
N ASN A 155 10.21 -16.57 -8.83
CA ASN A 155 9.28 -17.55 -9.39
C ASN A 155 9.31 -18.88 -8.63
N LYS A 156 10.50 -19.38 -8.32
CA LYS A 156 10.65 -20.59 -7.53
C LYS A 156 10.15 -20.42 -6.11
N ALA A 157 10.50 -19.30 -5.46
CA ALA A 157 10.10 -19.04 -4.08
C ALA A 157 8.58 -18.89 -3.91
N MET A 158 7.90 -18.28 -4.91
CA MET A 158 6.43 -18.16 -4.93
C MET A 158 5.74 -19.50 -4.97
N GLU A 159 6.31 -20.51 -5.62
CA GLU A 159 5.79 -21.88 -5.64
C GLU A 159 6.13 -22.63 -4.35
N ASP A 160 7.40 -22.62 -3.96
CA ASP A 160 7.90 -23.41 -2.83
C ASP A 160 7.36 -22.93 -1.47
N ASN A 161 7.01 -21.64 -1.34
CA ASN A 161 6.53 -21.04 -0.08
C ASN A 161 5.10 -20.51 -0.17
N ARG A 162 4.30 -20.96 -1.15
CA ARG A 162 2.94 -20.44 -1.41
C ARG A 162 1.99 -20.46 -0.21
N ASP A 163 2.27 -21.31 0.77
CA ASP A 163 1.43 -21.51 1.96
C ASP A 163 1.72 -20.47 3.07
N ASP A 164 2.87 -19.79 3.03
CA ASP A 164 3.27 -18.83 4.06
C ASP A 164 4.09 -17.62 3.51
N LEU A 165 4.00 -17.35 2.22
CA LEU A 165 4.57 -16.19 1.57
C LEU A 165 3.63 -15.67 0.50
N ILE A 166 3.34 -14.37 0.54
CA ILE A 166 2.60 -13.69 -0.52
C ILE A 166 3.54 -12.68 -1.17
N VAL A 167 3.60 -12.67 -2.49
CA VAL A 167 4.32 -11.67 -3.27
C VAL A 167 3.32 -10.71 -3.89
N ILE A 168 3.53 -9.42 -3.71
CA ILE A 168 2.81 -8.33 -4.39
C ILE A 168 3.81 -7.60 -5.26
N ALA A 169 3.64 -7.64 -6.57
CA ALA A 169 4.39 -6.85 -7.52
C ALA A 169 3.61 -5.57 -7.84
N ALA A 170 4.22 -4.40 -7.64
CA ALA A 170 3.57 -3.12 -7.86
C ALA A 170 4.29 -2.31 -8.93
N GLY A 171 3.53 -1.50 -9.70
CA GLY A 171 4.10 -0.63 -10.72
C GLY A 171 3.02 0.09 -11.53
N TYR A 172 3.48 0.77 -12.58
CA TYR A 172 2.61 1.41 -13.57
C TYR A 172 1.93 0.36 -14.47
N HIS A 173 0.80 0.72 -15.03
CA HIS A 173 -0.04 -0.22 -15.78
C HIS A 173 0.70 -0.83 -16.97
N ASP A 174 1.24 -0.01 -17.87
CA ASP A 174 1.81 -0.46 -19.13
C ASP A 174 3.12 -1.23 -18.92
N GLU A 175 4.01 -0.71 -18.05
CA GLU A 175 5.29 -1.34 -17.71
C GLU A 175 5.09 -2.69 -17.00
N MET A 176 4.08 -2.80 -16.15
CA MET A 176 3.77 -4.06 -15.47
C MET A 176 3.16 -5.09 -16.43
N GLN A 177 2.38 -4.65 -17.43
CA GLN A 177 1.86 -5.54 -18.44
C GLN A 177 3.01 -6.15 -19.27
N ASP A 178 3.94 -5.31 -19.74
CA ASP A 178 5.13 -5.74 -20.46
C ASP A 178 6.01 -6.70 -19.63
N PHE A 179 6.19 -6.39 -18.35
CA PHE A 179 6.94 -7.22 -17.40
C PHE A 179 6.33 -8.61 -17.25
N LEU A 180 5.02 -8.72 -17.10
CA LEU A 180 4.32 -9.99 -16.97
C LEU A 180 4.30 -10.78 -18.28
N ASP A 181 4.17 -10.12 -19.43
CA ASP A 181 4.15 -10.75 -20.74
C ASP A 181 5.53 -11.32 -21.14
N ALA A 182 6.59 -10.63 -20.73
CA ALA A 182 7.97 -11.12 -20.93
C ALA A 182 8.31 -12.33 -20.04
N ASN A 183 7.53 -12.59 -18.97
CA ASN A 183 7.82 -13.61 -17.97
C ASN A 183 6.64 -14.55 -17.72
N PRO A 184 6.39 -15.57 -18.58
CA PRO A 184 5.23 -16.46 -18.47
C PRO A 184 5.11 -17.16 -17.10
N GLY A 185 6.24 -17.42 -16.43
CA GLY A 185 6.26 -17.98 -15.08
C GLY A 185 5.64 -17.07 -14.04
N LEU A 186 5.92 -15.76 -14.10
CA LEU A 186 5.28 -14.76 -13.25
C LEU A 186 3.79 -14.63 -13.57
N ARG A 187 3.43 -14.54 -14.86
CA ARG A 187 2.05 -14.39 -15.29
C ARG A 187 1.14 -15.53 -14.79
N SER A 188 1.64 -16.76 -14.74
CA SER A 188 0.88 -17.91 -14.22
C SER A 188 0.68 -17.86 -12.71
N ARG A 189 1.52 -17.17 -11.96
CA ARG A 189 1.48 -17.06 -10.49
C ARG A 189 0.73 -15.83 -10.01
N PHE A 190 0.83 -14.71 -10.73
CA PHE A 190 0.05 -13.51 -10.47
C PHE A 190 -1.32 -13.60 -11.15
N ASN A 191 -2.26 -14.26 -10.48
CA ASN A 191 -3.60 -14.48 -11.02
C ASN A 191 -4.61 -13.38 -10.66
N ARG A 192 -4.18 -12.37 -9.91
CA ARG A 192 -5.00 -11.25 -9.48
C ARG A 192 -4.30 -9.92 -9.73
N THR A 193 -5.05 -9.01 -10.32
CA THR A 193 -4.60 -7.63 -10.54
C THR A 193 -5.57 -6.69 -9.83
N ILE A 194 -5.05 -5.78 -9.03
CA ILE A 194 -5.82 -4.75 -8.34
C ILE A 194 -5.36 -3.40 -8.85
N GLU A 195 -6.29 -2.65 -9.43
CA GLU A 195 -6.04 -1.31 -9.96
C GLU A 195 -6.31 -0.23 -8.92
N PHE A 196 -5.32 0.62 -8.70
CA PHE A 196 -5.39 1.78 -7.81
C PHE A 196 -5.59 3.03 -8.66
N PRO A 197 -6.81 3.55 -8.74
CA PRO A 197 -7.09 4.75 -9.52
C PRO A 197 -6.40 5.98 -8.90
N ASN A 198 -6.21 7.02 -9.72
CA ASN A 198 -5.86 8.32 -9.19
C ASN A 198 -7.01 8.85 -8.33
N TYR A 199 -6.68 9.65 -7.34
CA TYR A 199 -7.67 10.36 -6.53
C TYR A 199 -8.28 11.52 -7.29
N ASP A 200 -9.55 11.78 -7.06
CA ASP A 200 -10.20 13.01 -7.48
C ASP A 200 -9.88 14.20 -6.55
N ALA A 201 -10.35 15.41 -6.89
CA ALA A 201 -10.04 16.62 -6.14
C ALA A 201 -10.65 16.60 -4.72
N ALA A 202 -11.83 16.00 -4.54
CA ALA A 202 -12.48 15.88 -3.25
C ALA A 202 -11.75 14.86 -2.36
N GLU A 203 -11.32 13.74 -2.94
CA GLU A 203 -10.52 12.72 -2.26
C GLU A 203 -9.15 13.26 -1.83
N LEU A 204 -8.46 14.04 -2.70
CA LEU A 204 -7.19 14.70 -2.35
C LEU A 204 -7.35 15.70 -1.21
N LEU A 205 -8.44 16.49 -1.21
CA LEU A 205 -8.77 17.42 -0.11
C LEU A 205 -9.05 16.65 1.19
N GLU A 206 -9.79 15.57 1.12
CA GLU A 206 -10.05 14.71 2.29
C GLU A 206 -8.75 14.13 2.85
N ILE A 207 -7.84 13.64 1.99
CA ILE A 207 -6.52 13.14 2.38
C ILE A 207 -5.72 14.25 3.09
N MET A 208 -5.69 15.48 2.53
CA MET A 208 -5.03 16.62 3.12
C MET A 208 -5.60 16.96 4.50
N THR A 209 -6.92 17.07 4.57
CA THR A 209 -7.64 17.44 5.80
C THR A 209 -7.46 16.38 6.89
N ASN A 210 -7.55 15.10 6.55
CA ASN A 210 -7.32 14.00 7.50
C ASN A 210 -5.87 13.99 7.99
N ARG A 211 -4.92 14.27 7.10
CA ARG A 211 -3.51 14.39 7.48
C ARG A 211 -3.25 15.59 8.37
N ALA A 212 -3.80 16.76 8.05
CA ALA A 212 -3.72 17.96 8.87
C ALA A 212 -4.28 17.71 10.28
N LYS A 213 -5.49 17.13 10.38
CA LYS A 213 -6.10 16.73 11.66
C LYS A 213 -5.23 15.77 12.48
N SER A 214 -4.55 14.82 11.84
CA SER A 214 -3.64 13.89 12.54
C SER A 214 -2.40 14.58 13.14
N LEU A 215 -2.15 15.84 12.76
CA LEU A 215 -1.08 16.70 13.25
C LEU A 215 -1.63 17.89 14.06
N ASP A 216 -2.89 17.81 14.50
CA ASP A 216 -3.62 18.85 15.25
C ASP A 216 -3.81 20.16 14.47
N TYR A 217 -3.75 20.14 13.13
CA TYR A 217 -4.05 21.30 12.29
C TYR A 217 -5.47 21.24 11.72
N THR A 218 -6.04 22.44 11.50
CA THR A 218 -7.35 22.62 10.86
C THR A 218 -7.23 23.72 9.81
N LEU A 219 -7.70 23.47 8.58
CA LEU A 219 -7.80 24.48 7.54
C LEU A 219 -9.02 25.39 7.80
N THR A 220 -8.87 26.68 7.56
CA THR A 220 -10.01 27.62 7.55
C THR A 220 -10.89 27.37 6.32
N ASP A 221 -12.17 27.78 6.36
CA ASP A 221 -13.12 27.49 5.28
C ASP A 221 -12.67 28.08 3.92
N ASP A 222 -12.08 29.27 3.93
CA ASP A 222 -11.50 29.92 2.75
C ASP A 222 -10.25 29.18 2.22
N ALA A 223 -9.42 28.63 3.12
CA ALA A 223 -8.30 27.78 2.75
C ALA A 223 -8.77 26.45 2.12
N VAL A 224 -9.81 25.83 2.69
CA VAL A 224 -10.45 24.61 2.14
C VAL A 224 -10.93 24.87 0.72
N GLN A 225 -11.66 25.96 0.49
CA GLN A 225 -12.19 26.29 -0.84
C GLN A 225 -11.04 26.51 -1.85
N TYR A 226 -10.02 27.27 -1.47
CA TYR A 226 -8.85 27.51 -2.32
C TYR A 226 -8.12 26.24 -2.69
N VAL A 227 -7.91 25.31 -1.74
CA VAL A 227 -7.25 24.03 -1.95
C VAL A 227 -8.08 23.15 -2.88
N GLN A 228 -9.42 23.09 -2.69
CA GLN A 228 -10.35 22.35 -3.56
C GLN A 228 -10.26 22.85 -5.02
N ASP A 229 -10.30 24.17 -5.23
CA ASP A 229 -10.20 24.78 -6.55
C ASP A 229 -8.82 24.52 -7.18
N THR A 230 -7.77 24.53 -6.37
CA THR A 230 -6.40 24.24 -6.81
C THR A 230 -6.25 22.80 -7.26
N PHE A 231 -6.75 21.82 -6.48
CA PHE A 231 -6.72 20.41 -6.86
C PHE A 231 -7.54 20.14 -8.12
N THR A 232 -8.72 20.75 -8.24
CA THR A 232 -9.56 20.64 -9.43
C THR A 232 -8.82 21.14 -10.69
N ARG A 233 -8.14 22.27 -10.58
CA ARG A 233 -7.37 22.87 -11.69
C ARG A 233 -6.16 22.01 -12.08
N ILE A 234 -5.44 21.46 -11.11
CA ILE A 234 -4.28 20.61 -11.36
C ILE A 234 -4.68 19.30 -12.01
N LEU A 235 -5.77 18.68 -11.54
CA LEU A 235 -6.26 17.42 -12.13
C LEU A 235 -6.82 17.60 -13.54
N ALA A 236 -7.20 18.80 -13.96
CA ALA A 236 -7.58 19.07 -15.35
C ALA A 236 -6.37 18.99 -16.33
N CYS A 237 -5.15 19.27 -15.85
CA CYS A 237 -3.89 19.13 -16.58
C CYS A 237 -2.77 18.76 -15.60
N PRO A 238 -2.72 17.49 -15.17
CA PRO A 238 -1.78 17.09 -14.13
C PRO A 238 -0.33 17.17 -14.62
N PRO A 239 0.60 17.65 -13.78
CA PRO A 239 2.02 17.58 -14.08
C PRO A 239 2.46 16.12 -14.30
N GLU A 240 3.48 15.93 -15.13
CA GLU A 240 4.01 14.60 -15.46
C GLU A 240 4.41 13.79 -14.20
N ASN A 241 4.89 14.47 -13.17
CA ASN A 241 5.33 13.87 -11.90
C ASN A 241 4.29 13.98 -10.78
N PHE A 242 3.01 14.15 -11.10
CA PHE A 242 1.98 14.27 -10.06
C PHE A 242 1.85 12.98 -9.26
N GLY A 243 2.22 13.04 -8.00
CA GLY A 243 2.32 11.90 -7.08
C GLY A 243 1.08 11.70 -6.20
N ASN A 244 -0.13 12.11 -6.61
CA ASN A 244 -1.38 11.89 -5.86
C ASN A 244 -1.23 12.30 -4.37
N ALA A 245 -1.54 11.40 -3.43
CA ALA A 245 -1.40 11.67 -1.99
C ALA A 245 0.04 12.02 -1.54
N ARG A 246 1.07 11.64 -2.31
CA ARG A 246 2.46 12.06 -2.01
C ARG A 246 2.64 13.57 -2.28
N SER A 247 2.15 14.06 -3.42
CA SER A 247 2.16 15.50 -3.73
C SER A 247 1.34 16.30 -2.71
N VAL A 248 0.16 15.80 -2.32
CA VAL A 248 -0.66 16.43 -1.26
C VAL A 248 0.09 16.51 0.07
N ARG A 249 0.80 15.46 0.45
CA ARG A 249 1.61 15.46 1.68
C ARG A 249 2.70 16.51 1.63
N ASN A 250 3.46 16.54 0.54
CA ASN A 250 4.53 17.54 0.36
C ASN A 250 3.97 18.97 0.36
N TYR A 251 2.80 19.18 -0.24
CA TYR A 251 2.12 20.47 -0.22
C TYR A 251 1.72 20.86 1.21
N LEU A 252 1.09 19.97 1.97
CA LEU A 252 0.73 20.23 3.36
C LEU A 252 1.95 20.57 4.22
N ASP A 253 3.07 19.85 4.05
CA ASP A 253 4.30 20.12 4.79
C ASP A 253 4.80 21.56 4.52
N ARG A 254 4.74 22.04 3.27
CA ARG A 254 5.08 23.41 2.91
C ARG A 254 4.09 24.43 3.50
N VAL A 255 2.79 24.14 3.47
CA VAL A 255 1.75 24.99 4.09
C VAL A 255 1.99 25.15 5.59
N ILE A 256 2.39 24.10 6.28
CA ILE A 256 2.75 24.16 7.72
C ILE A 256 3.98 25.05 7.93
N HIS A 257 4.99 24.97 7.06
CA HIS A 257 6.15 25.87 7.13
C HIS A 257 5.75 27.34 6.92
N ASN A 258 4.80 27.63 6.01
CA ASN A 258 4.33 28.99 5.78
C ASN A 258 3.57 29.55 6.99
N GLN A 259 2.71 28.73 7.61
CA GLN A 259 2.06 29.11 8.87
C GLN A 259 3.11 29.46 9.94
N ALA A 260 4.14 28.64 10.11
CA ALA A 260 5.19 28.93 11.11
C ALA A 260 5.90 30.26 10.81
N ASN A 261 6.26 30.51 9.55
CA ASN A 261 6.91 31.78 9.14
C ASN A 261 5.99 32.98 9.37
N ARG A 262 4.69 32.86 9.03
CA ARG A 262 3.69 33.90 9.27
C ARG A 262 3.59 34.26 10.75
N LEU A 263 3.40 33.25 11.60
CA LEU A 263 3.24 33.47 13.06
C LEU A 263 4.46 34.10 13.69
N ILE A 264 5.67 33.70 13.29
CA ILE A 264 6.89 34.31 13.79
C ILE A 264 7.01 35.76 13.33
N THR A 265 6.61 36.08 12.10
CA THR A 265 6.66 37.46 11.56
C THR A 265 5.64 38.40 12.22
N GLU A 266 4.43 37.90 12.49
CA GLU A 266 3.35 38.64 13.14
C GLU A 266 3.66 38.98 14.60
N ASN A 267 4.53 38.21 15.29
CA ASN A 267 4.98 38.40 16.69
C ASN A 267 3.85 38.54 17.75
N ASN A 268 2.58 38.31 17.38
CA ASN A 268 1.42 38.47 18.25
C ASN A 268 0.32 37.47 17.86
N PHE A 269 0.58 36.18 18.10
CA PHE A 269 -0.37 35.09 17.81
C PHE A 269 -0.96 34.54 19.11
N LYS A 270 -2.18 34.02 19.01
CA LYS A 270 -2.86 33.30 20.09
C LYS A 270 -2.61 31.81 19.98
N GLU A 271 -2.87 31.08 21.07
CA GLU A 271 -2.76 29.61 21.09
C GLU A 271 -3.60 28.95 19.99
N GLU A 272 -4.79 29.47 19.69
CA GLU A 272 -5.66 28.97 18.62
C GLU A 272 -5.06 29.11 17.21
N ASP A 273 -4.15 30.04 16.98
CA ASP A 273 -3.51 30.27 15.69
C ASP A 273 -2.45 29.20 15.39
N LEU A 274 -1.93 28.53 16.42
CA LEU A 274 -0.97 27.43 16.28
C LEU A 274 -1.56 26.21 15.55
N THR A 275 -2.87 26.05 15.60
CA THR A 275 -3.57 24.91 14.98
C THR A 275 -4.28 25.26 13.67
N LYS A 276 -4.31 26.55 13.26
CA LYS A 276 -5.03 27.01 12.08
C LYS A 276 -4.11 27.22 10.89
N LEU A 277 -4.47 26.61 9.77
CA LEU A 277 -3.90 26.86 8.45
C LEU A 277 -4.85 27.77 7.66
N THR A 278 -4.40 28.98 7.36
CA THR A 278 -5.22 30.04 6.75
C THR A 278 -5.02 30.09 5.24
N LEU A 279 -5.85 30.90 4.56
CA LEU A 279 -5.75 31.16 3.13
C LEU A 279 -4.36 31.67 2.73
N ALA A 280 -3.75 32.52 3.55
CA ALA A 280 -2.40 33.05 3.28
C ALA A 280 -1.34 31.94 3.26
N ASP A 281 -1.48 30.91 4.11
CA ASP A 281 -0.53 29.81 4.20
C ASP A 281 -0.60 28.90 2.97
N VAL A 282 -1.81 28.67 2.41
CA VAL A 282 -2.03 27.79 1.24
C VAL A 282 -1.77 28.50 -0.10
N GLN A 283 -1.98 29.81 -0.19
CA GLN A 283 -1.79 30.56 -1.45
C GLN A 283 -0.32 30.78 -1.82
N SER A 284 0.57 30.75 -0.86
CA SER A 284 2.01 30.99 -1.08
C SER A 284 2.72 29.77 -1.71
N GLU A 285 2.03 28.67 -1.90
CA GLU A 285 2.59 27.42 -2.43
C GLU A 285 1.93 26.96 -3.72
N THR A 286 2.74 26.37 -4.60
CA THR A 286 2.27 25.63 -5.77
C THR A 286 2.33 24.14 -5.53
N LEU A 287 1.34 23.41 -5.96
CA LEU A 287 1.35 21.95 -5.97
C LEU A 287 2.10 21.49 -7.23
N GLU A 288 3.30 20.97 -7.06
CA GLU A 288 4.11 20.35 -8.11
C GLU A 288 3.98 18.83 -8.06
#